data_25f9892556d62e206c616d0bf493988f
#
_entry.id   25f9892556d62e206c616d0bf493988f
#
_cell.length_a   1.000
_cell.length_b   1.000
_cell.length_c   1.000
_cell.angle_alpha   90.00
_cell.angle_beta   90.00
_cell.angle_gamma   90.00
#
_symmetry.space_group_name_H-M   'P 1'
#
loop_
_entity.id
_entity.type
_entity.pdbx_description
1 polymer ?
#
loop_
_entity_poly.entity_id
_entity_poly.type
_entity_poly.pdbx_seq_one_letter_code
_entity_poly.pdbx_strand_id
1 'polypeptide(L)'
;MEMLLFCVWALLALNPGPGATEEIFEVSIWPDQALVKLGQSLMINCSTTCPDPGPGGIETYLKKTQVDKGPQWKEFLLEDVTENSVLQCFFSCAGIQKDTSLDITVYQPPEQVILELQPAWVAMDEAFTVKCHVPSVAPLENLTLTLLQGNQELHRKDFMNLAVASQRAEITINVKAQREDDRCNFSCRAELDLSSHGGGLLHSSSAIKVLRIFEFSESPQIWVSSLLETGMAEAVSCELARVFPAREVMFHMFLGDQELSLFVSWKGDTAWANATVRAMETGDQELSCLVSLGPMEQKTREPVHVYNKPRLEESDCPGNQTWVKGTEQLLACVPKGNPTPTLVCTWNGVIFNFEVPRKATQNHTGTYCCTASNQLGSVSKDIAVIVRGLDEGISSTIFVIIIVALGVGVITIALYLNYRPCKIERQKLPYRQKEKNKEEESQFAVQQAEKCNAHNC
;
A
#
# COMPACT_ATOMS: atom_id res chain seq x y z
N MET A 1 -5.91 -47.71 -109.98
CA MET A 1 -5.00 -47.55 -111.10
C MET A 1 -3.62 -47.35 -110.54
N GLU A 2 -2.92 -48.41 -110.43
CA GLU A 2 -1.59 -48.69 -110.99
C GLU A 2 -0.53 -47.75 -110.45
N MET A 3 0.69 -48.12 -110.08
CA MET A 3 1.54 -49.33 -110.24
C MET A 3 2.68 -49.19 -109.24
N LEU A 4 3.02 -50.22 -108.44
CA LEU A 4 4.15 -51.17 -108.66
C LEU A 4 5.49 -50.48 -109.03
N LEU A 5 6.54 -50.60 -108.18
CA LEU A 5 7.74 -51.43 -108.45
C LEU A 5 8.87 -51.11 -107.44
N PHE A 6 9.30 -52.10 -106.62
CA PHE A 6 10.64 -52.72 -106.53
C PHE A 6 11.89 -51.86 -106.40
N CYS A 7 12.64 -52.05 -105.37
CA CYS A 7 13.97 -52.69 -105.29
C CYS A 7 14.58 -52.48 -103.90
N VAL A 8 14.76 -53.44 -103.08
CA VAL A 8 15.85 -54.44 -102.99
C VAL A 8 17.18 -53.89 -102.39
N TRP A 9 17.45 -54.34 -101.15
CA TRP A 9 18.74 -54.65 -100.50
C TRP A 9 19.81 -53.54 -100.34
N ALA A 10 20.14 -53.21 -99.10
CA ALA A 10 21.48 -53.30 -98.49
C ALA A 10 21.41 -53.51 -96.96
N LEU A 11 21.64 -54.72 -96.58
CA LEU A 11 22.03 -55.07 -95.19
C LEU A 11 23.42 -54.53 -94.96
N LEU A 12 23.55 -53.50 -94.15
CA LEU A 12 24.79 -53.19 -93.44
C LEU A 12 24.53 -53.42 -91.96
N ALA A 13 25.13 -54.49 -91.48
CA ALA A 13 25.25 -54.79 -90.03
C ALA A 13 26.05 -53.66 -89.37
N LEU A 14 25.40 -52.78 -88.70
CA LEU A 14 26.00 -51.93 -87.64
C LEU A 14 26.00 -52.72 -86.34
N ASN A 15 27.18 -53.20 -85.97
CA ASN A 15 27.43 -53.68 -84.62
C ASN A 15 26.99 -52.60 -83.64
N PRO A 16 26.16 -52.91 -82.62
CA PRO A 16 26.04 -52.03 -81.56
C PRO A 16 27.38 -52.08 -80.76
N GLY A 17 28.11 -50.98 -80.76
CA GLY A 17 29.21 -50.79 -79.83
C GLY A 17 28.73 -51.08 -78.40
N PRO A 18 29.60 -51.48 -77.54
CA PRO A 18 29.21 -51.71 -76.15
C PRO A 18 28.59 -50.41 -75.67
N GLY A 19 27.26 -50.46 -75.44
CA GLY A 19 26.55 -49.39 -74.71
C GLY A 19 27.27 -49.15 -73.36
N ALA A 20 27.83 -47.96 -73.28
CA ALA A 20 28.25 -47.49 -71.94
C ALA A 20 27.01 -47.57 -71.04
N THR A 21 26.98 -48.56 -70.21
CA THR A 21 26.08 -48.56 -69.09
C THR A 21 26.42 -47.28 -68.29
N GLU A 22 25.58 -46.22 -68.44
CA GLU A 22 25.65 -45.10 -67.51
C GLU A 22 25.54 -45.71 -66.12
N GLU A 23 26.64 -45.83 -65.39
CA GLU A 23 26.63 -46.16 -63.96
C GLU A 23 25.89 -45.04 -63.26
N ILE A 24 24.63 -45.32 -62.93
CA ILE A 24 23.78 -44.36 -62.25
C ILE A 24 24.31 -44.32 -60.82
N PHE A 25 25.12 -43.34 -60.49
CA PHE A 25 25.51 -43.05 -59.13
C PHE A 25 24.54 -42.06 -58.50
N GLU A 26 24.42 -42.11 -57.18
CA GLU A 26 23.59 -41.17 -56.39
C GLU A 26 24.46 -40.39 -55.42
N VAL A 27 23.99 -39.19 -55.10
CA VAL A 27 24.56 -38.33 -54.07
C VAL A 27 23.51 -38.14 -53.02
N SER A 28 23.90 -38.32 -51.75
CA SER A 28 23.00 -38.21 -50.60
C SER A 28 23.57 -37.31 -49.52
N ILE A 29 22.67 -36.69 -48.78
CA ILE A 29 22.98 -35.89 -47.61
C ILE A 29 22.34 -36.52 -46.41
N TRP A 30 23.03 -36.46 -45.30
CA TRP A 30 22.49 -36.76 -43.99
C TRP A 30 22.83 -35.65 -43.00
N PRO A 31 21.86 -35.19 -42.17
CA PRO A 31 20.45 -35.59 -42.13
C PRO A 31 19.68 -35.20 -43.39
N ASP A 32 18.58 -35.86 -43.65
CA ASP A 32 17.66 -35.57 -44.75
C ASP A 32 16.74 -34.36 -44.50
N GLN A 33 16.60 -33.99 -43.22
CA GLN A 33 15.92 -32.76 -42.75
C GLN A 33 16.82 -32.05 -41.74
N ALA A 34 17.04 -30.76 -41.94
CA ALA A 34 17.93 -29.99 -41.09
C ALA A 34 17.14 -28.88 -40.37
N LEU A 35 16.79 -29.15 -39.09
CA LEU A 35 16.20 -28.18 -38.18
C LEU A 35 17.21 -27.84 -37.08
N VAL A 36 17.65 -26.58 -37.03
CA VAL A 36 18.75 -26.13 -36.17
C VAL A 36 18.29 -25.00 -35.28
N LYS A 37 18.56 -25.08 -33.98
CA LYS A 37 18.32 -23.94 -33.08
C LYS A 37 19.30 -22.81 -33.41
N LEU A 38 18.81 -21.58 -33.43
CA LEU A 38 19.60 -20.37 -33.74
C LEU A 38 20.94 -20.36 -32.98
N GLY A 39 22.04 -20.20 -33.73
CA GLY A 39 23.41 -20.16 -33.21
C GLY A 39 24.02 -21.52 -32.90
N GLN A 40 23.32 -22.62 -33.14
CA GLN A 40 23.89 -23.97 -32.99
C GLN A 40 24.64 -24.41 -34.25
N SER A 41 25.49 -25.40 -34.10
CA SER A 41 26.25 -26.02 -35.19
C SER A 41 25.55 -27.30 -35.63
N LEU A 42 25.72 -27.64 -36.94
CA LEU A 42 25.12 -28.81 -37.56
C LEU A 42 26.19 -29.64 -38.24
N MET A 43 26.18 -30.96 -38.02
CA MET A 43 27.01 -31.92 -38.74
C MET A 43 26.28 -32.36 -40.03
N ILE A 44 26.98 -32.32 -41.14
CA ILE A 44 26.47 -32.73 -42.44
C ILE A 44 27.39 -33.82 -43.00
N ASN A 45 26.83 -34.97 -43.35
CA ASN A 45 27.52 -36.01 -44.10
C ASN A 45 27.03 -35.98 -45.56
N CYS A 46 27.95 -35.77 -46.48
CA CYS A 46 27.73 -35.75 -47.89
C CYS A 46 28.40 -37.01 -48.49
N SER A 47 27.62 -37.87 -49.14
CA SER A 47 28.10 -39.20 -49.57
C SER A 47 27.65 -39.55 -50.98
N THR A 48 28.33 -40.51 -51.64
CA THR A 48 28.02 -40.97 -53.02
C THR A 48 28.14 -42.47 -53.12
N THR A 49 27.38 -43.06 -54.03
CA THR A 49 27.48 -44.48 -54.41
C THR A 49 28.53 -44.73 -55.50
N CYS A 50 29.18 -43.66 -56.01
CA CYS A 50 30.26 -43.80 -57.02
C CYS A 50 31.42 -44.62 -56.46
N PRO A 51 31.87 -45.68 -57.15
CA PRO A 51 32.97 -46.53 -56.68
C PRO A 51 34.32 -45.81 -56.62
N ASP A 52 34.60 -44.93 -57.58
CA ASP A 52 35.82 -44.13 -57.64
C ASP A 52 35.45 -42.65 -57.87
N PRO A 53 35.05 -41.94 -56.81
CA PRO A 53 34.56 -40.59 -56.94
C PRO A 53 35.70 -39.58 -57.12
N GLY A 54 35.48 -38.67 -58.05
CA GLY A 54 36.31 -37.50 -58.29
C GLY A 54 36.08 -36.42 -57.22
N PRO A 55 36.25 -35.14 -57.53
CA PRO A 55 35.97 -34.04 -56.64
C PRO A 55 34.54 -34.06 -56.13
N GLY A 56 34.35 -33.79 -54.82
CA GLY A 56 33.06 -33.68 -54.19
C GLY A 56 33.17 -32.78 -52.93
N GLY A 57 32.02 -32.31 -52.45
CA GLY A 57 31.96 -31.47 -51.28
C GLY A 57 30.59 -30.84 -51.09
N ILE A 58 30.53 -29.80 -50.30
CA ILE A 58 29.30 -29.01 -50.10
C ILE A 58 29.47 -27.56 -50.53
N GLU A 59 28.39 -26.99 -51.07
CA GLU A 59 28.28 -25.57 -51.39
C GLU A 59 27.23 -24.93 -50.50
N THR A 60 27.62 -23.89 -49.78
CA THR A 60 26.77 -23.12 -48.87
C THR A 60 27.45 -21.80 -48.53
N TYR A 61 26.66 -20.78 -48.19
CA TYR A 61 27.14 -19.51 -47.64
C TYR A 61 27.52 -19.60 -46.15
N LEU A 62 27.06 -20.64 -45.46
CA LEU A 62 27.36 -20.83 -44.06
C LEU A 62 28.84 -21.15 -43.85
N LYS A 63 29.36 -20.78 -42.71
CA LYS A 63 30.71 -21.12 -42.27
C LYS A 63 30.83 -22.63 -42.10
N LYS A 64 31.71 -23.24 -42.88
CA LYS A 64 31.88 -24.71 -42.90
C LYS A 64 33.32 -25.10 -42.66
N THR A 65 33.49 -26.19 -41.90
CA THR A 65 34.78 -26.84 -41.66
C THR A 65 34.66 -28.32 -41.99
N GLN A 66 35.53 -28.86 -42.86
CA GLN A 66 35.56 -30.29 -43.08
C GLN A 66 36.20 -30.99 -41.89
N VAL A 67 35.44 -31.89 -41.28
CA VAL A 67 35.84 -32.57 -40.04
C VAL A 67 36.49 -33.91 -40.36
N ASP A 68 35.88 -34.69 -41.29
CA ASP A 68 36.36 -35.97 -41.68
C ASP A 68 36.03 -36.30 -43.15
N LYS A 69 36.66 -37.33 -43.70
CA LYS A 69 36.43 -37.77 -45.08
C LYS A 69 36.80 -39.24 -45.28
N GLY A 70 36.06 -39.89 -46.12
CA GLY A 70 36.37 -41.20 -46.68
C GLY A 70 36.39 -41.21 -48.23
N PRO A 71 36.56 -42.36 -48.83
CA PRO A 71 36.56 -42.43 -50.32
C PRO A 71 35.26 -41.95 -50.95
N GLN A 72 34.11 -42.27 -50.34
CA GLN A 72 32.77 -42.01 -50.88
C GLN A 72 31.93 -41.07 -50.00
N TRP A 73 32.53 -40.43 -49.00
CA TRP A 73 31.84 -39.52 -48.15
C TRP A 73 32.77 -38.42 -47.58
N LYS A 74 32.16 -37.30 -47.19
CA LYS A 74 32.80 -36.17 -46.48
C LYS A 74 31.87 -35.63 -45.43
N GLU A 75 32.44 -35.37 -44.28
CA GLU A 75 31.71 -34.80 -43.11
C GLU A 75 32.12 -33.35 -42.87
N PHE A 76 31.14 -32.50 -42.71
CA PHE A 76 31.31 -31.08 -42.50
C PHE A 76 30.58 -30.61 -41.28
N LEU A 77 31.21 -29.74 -40.49
CA LEU A 77 30.60 -28.99 -39.43
C LEU A 77 30.21 -27.60 -39.97
N LEU A 78 28.92 -27.30 -39.92
CA LEU A 78 28.42 -25.93 -40.12
C LEU A 78 28.41 -25.26 -38.77
N GLU A 79 29.14 -24.14 -38.64
CA GLU A 79 29.31 -23.44 -37.36
C GLU A 79 28.38 -22.23 -37.31
N ASP A 80 27.77 -21.97 -36.09
CA ASP A 80 26.99 -20.79 -35.80
C ASP A 80 25.91 -20.47 -36.83
N VAL A 81 24.98 -21.41 -37.04
CA VAL A 81 23.91 -21.30 -38.02
C VAL A 81 22.87 -20.32 -37.54
N THR A 82 22.80 -19.13 -38.18
CA THR A 82 21.95 -18.00 -37.78
C THR A 82 20.81 -17.68 -38.72
N GLU A 83 20.81 -18.25 -39.92
CA GLU A 83 19.81 -17.99 -40.96
C GLU A 83 19.46 -19.24 -41.75
N ASN A 84 18.26 -19.28 -42.32
CA ASN A 84 17.86 -20.36 -43.24
C ASN A 84 18.74 -20.35 -44.46
N SER A 85 19.11 -21.51 -44.94
CA SER A 85 20.02 -21.68 -46.03
C SER A 85 19.72 -22.94 -46.82
N VAL A 86 20.10 -22.98 -48.08
CA VAL A 86 20.12 -24.18 -48.89
C VAL A 86 21.57 -24.64 -49.00
N LEU A 87 21.82 -25.88 -48.71
CA LEU A 87 23.11 -26.52 -48.85
C LEU A 87 23.05 -27.51 -50.00
N GLN A 88 24.04 -27.47 -50.90
CA GLN A 88 24.20 -28.46 -51.97
C GLN A 88 25.37 -29.38 -51.69
N CYS A 89 25.15 -30.67 -51.78
CA CYS A 89 26.17 -31.73 -51.72
C CYS A 89 26.40 -32.25 -53.13
N PHE A 90 27.61 -32.28 -53.60
CA PHE A 90 27.94 -32.74 -54.93
C PHE A 90 29.11 -33.73 -54.92
N PHE A 91 29.11 -34.64 -55.93
CA PHE A 91 30.22 -35.53 -56.25
C PHE A 91 30.30 -35.71 -57.75
N SER A 92 31.53 -35.87 -58.27
CA SER A 92 31.78 -36.23 -59.66
C SER A 92 32.13 -37.73 -59.76
N CYS A 93 31.61 -38.39 -60.80
CA CYS A 93 31.87 -39.79 -61.05
C CYS A 93 32.13 -39.93 -62.61
N ALA A 94 33.30 -40.38 -63.02
CA ALA A 94 33.67 -40.51 -64.40
C ALA A 94 33.47 -39.24 -65.28
N GLY A 95 33.65 -38.08 -64.66
CA GLY A 95 33.47 -36.74 -65.28
C GLY A 95 32.05 -36.17 -65.33
N ILE A 96 31.07 -36.91 -64.75
CA ILE A 96 29.70 -36.45 -64.59
C ILE A 96 29.53 -35.99 -63.14
N GLN A 97 29.00 -34.77 -62.89
CA GLN A 97 28.70 -34.29 -61.62
C GLN A 97 27.20 -34.46 -61.30
N LYS A 98 26.89 -34.92 -60.15
CA LYS A 98 25.53 -34.91 -59.56
C LYS A 98 25.54 -34.18 -58.23
N ASP A 99 24.42 -33.61 -57.88
CA ASP A 99 24.20 -32.90 -56.65
C ASP A 99 22.83 -33.22 -56.03
N THR A 100 22.71 -32.97 -54.77
CA THR A 100 21.46 -32.99 -54.03
C THR A 100 21.45 -31.80 -53.03
N SER A 101 20.27 -31.28 -52.73
CA SER A 101 20.13 -30.13 -51.85
C SER A 101 19.45 -30.50 -50.54
N LEU A 102 19.78 -29.72 -49.50
CA LEU A 102 19.19 -29.79 -48.19
C LEU A 102 18.80 -28.39 -47.75
N ASP A 103 17.52 -28.21 -47.43
CA ASP A 103 17.02 -26.98 -46.81
C ASP A 103 17.32 -27.00 -45.32
N ILE A 104 18.04 -25.98 -44.84
CA ILE A 104 18.36 -25.79 -43.44
C ILE A 104 17.39 -24.76 -42.88
N THR A 105 16.54 -25.20 -41.93
CA THR A 105 15.60 -24.33 -41.25
C THR A 105 16.15 -23.99 -39.88
N VAL A 106 16.25 -22.70 -39.56
CA VAL A 106 16.66 -22.21 -38.25
C VAL A 106 15.43 -21.90 -37.40
N TYR A 107 15.41 -22.40 -36.19
CA TYR A 107 14.33 -22.08 -35.27
C TYR A 107 14.84 -21.42 -33.98
N GLN A 108 14.00 -20.55 -33.43
CA GLN A 108 14.17 -19.95 -32.09
C GLN A 108 12.90 -20.19 -31.28
N PRO A 109 12.95 -20.95 -30.18
CA PRO A 109 11.77 -21.23 -29.39
C PRO A 109 11.27 -19.97 -28.66
N PRO A 110 9.97 -19.87 -28.34
CA PRO A 110 9.41 -18.79 -27.57
C PRO A 110 9.76 -18.93 -26.07
N GLU A 111 11.02 -18.62 -25.71
CA GLU A 111 11.52 -18.82 -24.33
C GLU A 111 10.90 -17.86 -23.33
N GLN A 112 10.52 -16.65 -23.75
CA GLN A 112 9.86 -15.64 -22.91
C GLN A 112 8.53 -15.24 -23.54
N VAL A 113 7.46 -15.42 -22.75
CA VAL A 113 6.12 -14.95 -23.10
C VAL A 113 5.72 -13.90 -22.03
N ILE A 114 5.47 -12.68 -22.47
CA ILE A 114 5.18 -11.55 -21.59
C ILE A 114 3.74 -11.11 -21.82
N LEU A 115 2.96 -11.12 -20.71
CA LEU A 115 1.59 -10.64 -20.68
C LEU A 115 1.50 -9.35 -19.88
N GLU A 116 0.83 -8.36 -20.42
CA GLU A 116 0.54 -7.06 -19.81
C GLU A 116 -0.96 -6.83 -19.79
N LEU A 117 -1.47 -6.33 -18.64
CA LEU A 117 -2.83 -5.82 -18.50
C LEU A 117 -2.73 -4.32 -18.18
N GLN A 118 -3.40 -3.48 -18.97
CA GLN A 118 -3.32 -2.03 -18.82
C GLN A 118 -4.71 -1.38 -18.92
N PRO A 119 -5.15 -0.70 -17.86
CA PRO A 119 -4.57 -0.61 -16.53
C PRO A 119 -4.79 -1.90 -15.71
N ALA A 120 -4.05 -2.08 -14.59
CA ALA A 120 -4.19 -3.24 -13.71
C ALA A 120 -5.47 -3.20 -12.85
N TRP A 121 -5.98 -1.98 -12.59
CA TRP A 121 -7.27 -1.69 -11.99
C TRP A 121 -8.12 -0.96 -13.01
N VAL A 122 -9.30 -1.47 -13.29
CA VAL A 122 -10.18 -0.97 -14.35
C VAL A 122 -11.53 -0.64 -13.75
N ALA A 123 -12.08 0.52 -14.07
CA ALA A 123 -13.45 0.83 -13.70
C ALA A 123 -14.42 -0.08 -14.46
N MET A 124 -15.50 -0.46 -13.81
CA MET A 124 -16.56 -1.24 -14.44
C MET A 124 -17.06 -0.54 -15.71
N ASP A 125 -17.32 -1.31 -16.77
CA ASP A 125 -17.73 -0.84 -18.09
C ASP A 125 -16.65 -0.08 -18.90
N GLU A 126 -15.48 0.20 -18.34
CA GLU A 126 -14.35 0.77 -19.07
C GLU A 126 -13.54 -0.30 -19.81
N ALA A 127 -12.78 0.13 -20.79
CA ALA A 127 -11.94 -0.78 -21.58
C ALA A 127 -10.55 -0.92 -20.98
N PHE A 128 -10.03 -2.14 -21.01
CA PHE A 128 -8.64 -2.45 -20.69
C PHE A 128 -7.97 -3.18 -21.84
N THR A 129 -6.67 -3.05 -21.93
CA THR A 129 -5.85 -3.67 -22.96
C THR A 129 -5.18 -4.92 -22.41
N VAL A 130 -5.35 -6.04 -23.12
CA VAL A 130 -4.61 -7.29 -22.92
C VAL A 130 -3.59 -7.40 -24.04
N LYS A 131 -2.31 -7.35 -23.68
CA LYS A 131 -1.21 -7.40 -24.62
C LYS A 131 -0.28 -8.56 -24.27
N CYS A 132 -0.04 -9.42 -25.24
CA CYS A 132 0.93 -10.50 -25.11
C CYS A 132 2.00 -10.36 -26.20
N HIS A 133 3.25 -10.54 -25.82
CA HIS A 133 4.32 -10.56 -26.80
C HIS A 133 5.42 -11.57 -26.44
N VAL A 134 6.05 -12.08 -27.50
CA VAL A 134 7.26 -12.88 -27.46
C VAL A 134 8.37 -12.03 -28.09
N PRO A 135 9.46 -11.73 -27.40
CA PRO A 135 10.50 -10.82 -27.90
C PRO A 135 11.19 -11.32 -29.17
N SER A 136 11.41 -12.64 -29.26
CA SER A 136 12.06 -13.28 -30.40
C SER A 136 11.58 -14.72 -30.56
N VAL A 137 11.22 -15.07 -31.78
CA VAL A 137 10.76 -16.42 -32.17
C VAL A 137 10.98 -16.61 -33.69
N ALA A 138 11.31 -17.79 -34.09
CA ALA A 138 11.45 -18.19 -35.50
C ALA A 138 11.16 -19.68 -35.71
N PRO A 139 10.57 -20.09 -36.82
CA PRO A 139 9.92 -19.27 -37.87
C PRO A 139 8.58 -18.70 -37.38
N LEU A 140 8.30 -17.45 -37.67
CA LEU A 140 7.11 -16.76 -37.14
C LEU A 140 5.81 -17.32 -37.74
N GLU A 141 5.83 -17.83 -38.93
CA GLU A 141 4.69 -18.46 -39.64
C GLU A 141 4.15 -19.71 -38.94
N ASN A 142 4.98 -20.33 -38.12
CA ASN A 142 4.62 -21.53 -37.34
C ASN A 142 4.19 -21.20 -35.90
N LEU A 143 4.16 -19.91 -35.55
CA LEU A 143 3.77 -19.46 -34.20
C LEU A 143 2.28 -19.22 -34.10
N THR A 144 1.71 -19.67 -33.01
CA THR A 144 0.37 -19.29 -32.55
C THR A 144 0.47 -18.66 -31.17
N LEU A 145 -0.15 -17.49 -30.99
CA LEU A 145 -0.35 -16.88 -29.68
C LEU A 145 -1.83 -17.01 -29.27
N THR A 146 -2.07 -17.51 -28.06
CA THR A 146 -3.42 -17.66 -27.50
C THR A 146 -3.51 -16.91 -26.19
N LEU A 147 -4.43 -15.93 -26.10
CA LEU A 147 -4.81 -15.25 -24.88
C LEU A 147 -5.88 -16.05 -24.17
N LEU A 148 -5.69 -16.28 -22.88
CA LEU A 148 -6.57 -17.06 -22.03
C LEU A 148 -7.08 -16.23 -20.85
N GLN A 149 -8.39 -16.36 -20.56
CA GLN A 149 -9.02 -15.90 -19.34
C GLN A 149 -9.44 -17.14 -18.52
N GLY A 150 -8.70 -17.40 -17.44
CA GLY A 150 -8.81 -18.71 -16.78
C GLY A 150 -8.42 -19.83 -17.73
N ASN A 151 -9.36 -20.73 -18.01
CA ASN A 151 -9.19 -21.84 -18.96
C ASN A 151 -9.88 -21.57 -20.32
N GLN A 152 -10.53 -20.43 -20.48
CA GLN A 152 -11.25 -20.08 -21.67
C GLN A 152 -10.35 -19.31 -22.64
N GLU A 153 -10.39 -19.67 -23.92
CA GLU A 153 -9.72 -18.91 -24.97
C GLU A 153 -10.46 -17.58 -25.20
N LEU A 154 -9.73 -16.48 -25.00
CA LEU A 154 -10.23 -15.13 -25.22
C LEU A 154 -9.98 -14.68 -26.65
N HIS A 155 -8.78 -14.95 -27.14
CA HIS A 155 -8.38 -14.64 -28.52
C HIS A 155 -7.18 -15.47 -28.95
N ARG A 156 -7.13 -15.81 -30.26
CA ARG A 156 -6.04 -16.55 -30.88
C ARG A 156 -5.55 -15.80 -32.12
N LYS A 157 -4.25 -15.79 -32.32
CA LYS A 157 -3.59 -15.22 -33.51
C LYS A 157 -2.56 -16.17 -34.05
N ASP A 158 -2.77 -16.58 -35.28
CA ASP A 158 -1.80 -17.33 -36.09
C ASP A 158 -1.03 -16.34 -36.95
N PHE A 159 0.29 -16.52 -37.07
CA PHE A 159 1.18 -15.64 -37.84
C PHE A 159 1.49 -16.29 -39.14
N MET A 160 0.70 -16.00 -40.18
CA MET A 160 0.90 -16.54 -41.53
C MET A 160 1.63 -15.55 -42.43
N ASN A 161 2.46 -16.05 -43.34
CA ASN A 161 3.15 -15.28 -44.39
C ASN A 161 4.07 -14.14 -43.90
N LEU A 162 4.77 -14.35 -42.82
CA LEU A 162 5.74 -13.40 -42.31
C LEU A 162 7.18 -13.90 -42.51
N ALA A 163 8.15 -12.99 -42.42
CA ALA A 163 9.55 -13.29 -42.67
C ALA A 163 10.09 -14.43 -41.79
N VAL A 164 10.97 -15.23 -42.37
CA VAL A 164 11.56 -16.43 -41.77
C VAL A 164 12.56 -16.13 -40.66
N ALA A 165 13.05 -14.88 -40.57
CA ALA A 165 14.01 -14.47 -39.54
C ALA A 165 13.35 -14.32 -38.16
N SER A 166 14.16 -14.48 -37.12
CA SER A 166 13.70 -14.27 -35.72
C SER A 166 13.14 -12.86 -35.51
N GLN A 167 11.90 -12.79 -35.03
CA GLN A 167 11.16 -11.53 -34.86
C GLN A 167 10.36 -11.51 -33.59
N ARG A 168 9.94 -10.29 -33.21
CA ARG A 168 8.96 -10.09 -32.14
C ARG A 168 7.56 -10.43 -32.66
N ALA A 169 6.86 -11.27 -31.94
CA ALA A 169 5.44 -11.55 -32.11
C ALA A 169 4.60 -10.84 -31.06
N GLU A 170 3.46 -10.27 -31.48
CA GLU A 170 2.59 -9.54 -30.56
C GLU A 170 1.12 -9.71 -30.93
N ILE A 171 0.30 -9.82 -29.88
CA ILE A 171 -1.16 -9.78 -29.95
C ILE A 171 -1.67 -8.77 -28.93
N THR A 172 -2.58 -7.89 -29.34
CA THR A 172 -3.17 -6.86 -28.49
C THR A 172 -4.67 -6.83 -28.76
N ILE A 173 -5.46 -6.88 -27.68
CA ILE A 173 -6.91 -6.74 -27.74
C ILE A 173 -7.39 -5.76 -26.68
N ASN A 174 -8.50 -5.09 -26.96
CA ASN A 174 -9.21 -4.27 -26.00
C ASN A 174 -10.49 -5.02 -25.57
N VAL A 175 -10.67 -5.14 -24.28
CA VAL A 175 -11.81 -5.85 -23.67
C VAL A 175 -12.53 -4.87 -22.76
N LYS A 176 -13.86 -4.91 -22.74
CA LYS A 176 -14.68 -4.13 -21.83
C LYS A 176 -14.77 -4.87 -20.51
N ALA A 177 -14.42 -4.19 -19.42
CA ALA A 177 -14.40 -4.76 -18.08
C ALA A 177 -15.83 -5.00 -17.55
N GLN A 178 -16.08 -6.20 -17.05
CA GLN A 178 -17.33 -6.57 -16.41
C GLN A 178 -17.07 -7.03 -14.97
N ARG A 179 -18.08 -6.97 -14.12
CA ARG A 179 -17.93 -7.31 -12.69
C ARG A 179 -17.44 -8.74 -12.47
N GLU A 180 -17.82 -9.65 -13.36
CA GLU A 180 -17.44 -11.06 -13.32
C GLU A 180 -15.96 -11.28 -13.63
N ASP A 181 -15.30 -10.29 -14.26
CA ASP A 181 -13.87 -10.34 -14.58
C ASP A 181 -12.99 -9.99 -13.37
N ASP A 182 -13.56 -9.50 -12.26
CA ASP A 182 -12.77 -9.21 -11.07
C ASP A 182 -12.08 -10.46 -10.55
N ARG A 183 -10.76 -10.36 -10.36
CA ARG A 183 -9.87 -11.45 -9.96
C ARG A 183 -9.76 -12.61 -10.95
N CYS A 184 -10.21 -12.41 -12.19
CA CYS A 184 -9.94 -13.38 -13.24
C CYS A 184 -8.45 -13.41 -13.57
N ASN A 185 -7.97 -14.63 -13.81
CA ASN A 185 -6.61 -14.90 -14.20
C ASN A 185 -6.47 -14.78 -15.71
N PHE A 186 -5.51 -14.00 -16.16
CA PHE A 186 -5.16 -13.92 -17.58
C PHE A 186 -3.78 -14.54 -17.78
N SER A 187 -3.64 -15.27 -18.88
CA SER A 187 -2.36 -15.85 -19.33
C SER A 187 -2.26 -15.82 -20.83
N CYS A 188 -1.05 -15.95 -21.34
CA CYS A 188 -0.78 -16.07 -22.76
C CYS A 188 0.05 -17.32 -23.01
N ARG A 189 -0.34 -18.10 -24.01
CA ARG A 189 0.38 -19.28 -24.45
C ARG A 189 0.92 -19.03 -25.86
N ALA A 190 2.19 -19.33 -26.05
CA ALA A 190 2.87 -19.35 -27.33
C ALA A 190 3.15 -20.80 -27.74
N GLU A 191 2.75 -21.18 -28.92
CA GLU A 191 2.94 -22.51 -29.51
C GLU A 191 3.65 -22.37 -30.84
N LEU A 192 4.83 -22.97 -30.97
CA LEU A 192 5.63 -23.02 -32.20
C LEU A 192 5.60 -24.46 -32.72
N ASP A 193 4.90 -24.67 -33.84
CA ASP A 193 4.77 -25.98 -34.49
C ASP A 193 5.86 -26.17 -35.57
N LEU A 194 6.82 -27.03 -35.29
CA LEU A 194 7.91 -27.37 -36.17
C LEU A 194 7.70 -28.73 -36.87
N SER A 195 6.51 -29.31 -36.79
CA SER A 195 6.22 -30.66 -37.32
C SER A 195 6.49 -30.77 -38.83
N SER A 196 6.25 -29.70 -39.61
CA SER A 196 6.54 -29.64 -41.05
C SER A 196 8.03 -29.67 -41.40
N HIS A 197 8.91 -29.40 -40.40
CA HIS A 197 10.36 -29.33 -40.57
C HIS A 197 11.09 -30.47 -39.84
N GLY A 198 10.35 -31.53 -39.44
CA GLY A 198 10.93 -32.67 -38.71
C GLY A 198 11.10 -32.44 -37.21
N GLY A 199 10.58 -31.34 -36.68
CA GLY A 199 10.55 -31.03 -35.26
C GLY A 199 9.23 -31.43 -34.57
N GLY A 200 9.00 -30.89 -33.40
CA GLY A 200 7.79 -31.06 -32.62
C GLY A 200 7.12 -29.74 -32.27
N LEU A 201 6.05 -29.84 -31.48
CA LEU A 201 5.38 -28.67 -30.95
C LEU A 201 6.12 -28.15 -29.69
N LEU A 202 6.62 -26.93 -29.78
CA LEU A 202 7.23 -26.23 -28.65
C LEU A 202 6.20 -25.25 -28.08
N HIS A 203 6.07 -25.21 -26.77
CA HIS A 203 5.13 -24.31 -26.10
C HIS A 203 5.76 -23.61 -24.89
N SER A 204 5.31 -22.38 -24.65
CA SER A 204 5.67 -21.60 -23.48
C SER A 204 4.46 -20.77 -23.05
N SER A 205 4.41 -20.41 -21.77
CA SER A 205 3.30 -19.60 -21.22
C SER A 205 3.83 -18.44 -20.38
N SER A 206 3.08 -17.36 -20.39
CA SER A 206 3.37 -16.21 -19.54
C SER A 206 3.11 -16.51 -18.06
N ALA A 207 3.65 -15.67 -17.17
CA ALA A 207 3.14 -15.57 -15.81
C ALA A 207 1.66 -15.14 -15.83
N ILE A 208 0.91 -15.65 -14.85
CA ILE A 208 -0.50 -15.27 -14.67
C ILE A 208 -0.57 -13.83 -14.19
N LYS A 209 -1.49 -13.05 -14.78
CA LYS A 209 -1.87 -11.72 -14.36
C LYS A 209 -3.31 -11.72 -13.90
N VAL A 210 -3.58 -11.02 -12.80
CA VAL A 210 -4.92 -10.92 -12.22
C VAL A 210 -5.48 -9.55 -12.53
N LEU A 211 -6.65 -9.50 -13.14
CA LEU A 211 -7.38 -8.26 -13.38
C LEU A 211 -8.13 -7.85 -12.11
N ARG A 212 -8.18 -6.54 -11.85
CA ARG A 212 -8.96 -5.96 -10.76
C ARG A 212 -9.98 -4.99 -11.33
N ILE A 213 -11.24 -5.24 -11.03
CA ILE A 213 -12.34 -4.38 -11.44
C ILE A 213 -12.83 -3.62 -10.22
N PHE A 214 -13.19 -2.35 -10.43
CA PHE A 214 -13.79 -1.53 -9.38
C PHE A 214 -14.95 -0.69 -9.92
N GLU A 215 -15.88 -0.39 -9.04
CA GLU A 215 -16.88 0.66 -9.20
C GLU A 215 -16.75 1.61 -8.00
N PHE A 216 -16.68 2.90 -8.27
CA PHE A 216 -16.56 3.95 -7.26
C PHE A 216 -17.31 5.19 -7.76
N SER A 217 -18.67 5.09 -7.75
CA SER A 217 -19.52 6.02 -8.49
C SER A 217 -20.03 7.17 -7.63
N GLU A 218 -20.04 7.03 -6.31
CA GLU A 218 -20.57 8.02 -5.37
C GLU A 218 -19.51 8.54 -4.39
N SER A 219 -19.74 9.74 -3.87
CA SER A 219 -18.93 10.28 -2.79
C SER A 219 -19.39 9.74 -1.45
N PRO A 220 -18.47 9.50 -0.48
CA PRO A 220 -18.84 9.04 0.84
C PRO A 220 -19.73 10.06 1.57
N GLN A 221 -20.70 9.58 2.34
CA GLN A 221 -21.62 10.39 3.14
C GLN A 221 -21.35 10.17 4.63
N ILE A 222 -21.28 11.26 5.38
CA ILE A 222 -21.09 11.23 6.82
C ILE A 222 -22.44 11.40 7.51
N TRP A 223 -22.74 10.53 8.46
CA TRP A 223 -23.91 10.62 9.32
C TRP A 223 -23.42 10.93 10.75
N VAL A 224 -23.75 12.11 11.22
CA VAL A 224 -23.39 12.58 12.54
C VAL A 224 -24.45 13.55 13.05
N SER A 225 -24.66 13.62 14.37
CA SER A 225 -25.42 14.71 14.98
C SER A 225 -24.65 16.03 14.80
N SER A 226 -25.32 17.06 14.32
CA SER A 226 -24.71 18.39 14.16
C SER A 226 -24.28 19.02 15.51
N LEU A 227 -24.76 18.46 16.64
CA LEU A 227 -24.52 18.92 18.00
C LEU A 227 -23.86 17.81 18.83
N LEU A 228 -22.61 18.01 19.20
CA LEU A 228 -21.88 17.12 20.10
C LEU A 228 -21.74 17.73 21.47
N GLU A 229 -21.96 16.93 22.53
CA GLU A 229 -21.69 17.37 23.91
C GLU A 229 -20.28 16.94 24.31
N THR A 230 -19.48 17.87 24.87
CA THR A 230 -18.12 17.62 25.31
C THR A 230 -18.06 16.43 26.30
N GLY A 231 -17.17 15.48 26.04
CA GLY A 231 -16.95 14.32 26.90
C GLY A 231 -17.99 13.21 26.77
N MET A 232 -19.09 13.44 26.03
CA MET A 232 -20.08 12.39 25.76
C MET A 232 -19.67 11.57 24.52
N ALA A 233 -20.04 10.30 24.54
CA ALA A 233 -19.80 9.40 23.43
C ALA A 233 -20.98 9.48 22.46
N GLU A 234 -20.70 9.79 21.19
CA GLU A 234 -21.70 9.87 20.12
C GLU A 234 -21.32 8.93 18.98
N ALA A 235 -22.32 8.25 18.41
CA ALA A 235 -22.11 7.37 17.27
C ALA A 235 -22.05 8.18 15.96
N VAL A 236 -21.06 7.89 15.15
CA VAL A 236 -20.89 8.48 13.82
C VAL A 236 -20.69 7.37 12.80
N SER A 237 -21.12 7.60 11.57
CA SER A 237 -20.89 6.66 10.50
C SER A 237 -20.52 7.37 9.19
N CYS A 238 -19.71 6.68 8.38
CA CYS A 238 -19.40 7.06 7.02
C CYS A 238 -19.85 5.95 6.09
N GLU A 239 -20.65 6.26 5.09
CA GLU A 239 -21.24 5.33 4.15
C GLU A 239 -20.78 5.64 2.73
N LEU A 240 -20.41 4.60 1.98
CA LEU A 240 -20.17 4.66 0.55
C LEU A 240 -21.07 3.66 -0.16
N ALA A 241 -22.00 4.16 -0.95
CA ALA A 241 -22.89 3.36 -1.79
C ALA A 241 -22.30 3.20 -3.20
N ARG A 242 -22.84 2.24 -3.96
CA ARG A 242 -22.43 1.90 -5.33
C ARG A 242 -20.91 1.74 -5.46
N VAL A 243 -20.34 0.90 -4.61
CA VAL A 243 -18.92 0.57 -4.60
C VAL A 243 -18.70 -0.92 -4.79
N PHE A 244 -17.76 -1.29 -5.64
CA PHE A 244 -17.37 -2.69 -5.86
C PHE A 244 -15.85 -2.82 -5.98
N PRO A 245 -15.26 -3.80 -5.35
CA PRO A 245 -15.80 -4.72 -4.34
C PRO A 245 -15.87 -4.05 -2.95
N ALA A 246 -17.09 -3.93 -2.40
CA ALA A 246 -17.35 -3.20 -1.15
C ALA A 246 -16.52 -3.69 0.05
N ARG A 247 -16.15 -4.98 0.06
CA ARG A 247 -15.33 -5.60 1.12
C ARG A 247 -13.87 -5.10 1.17
N GLU A 248 -13.38 -4.45 0.11
CA GLU A 248 -12.00 -3.99 -0.02
C GLU A 248 -11.87 -2.48 0.17
N VAL A 249 -12.98 -1.84 0.45
CA VAL A 249 -13.00 -0.40 0.77
C VAL A 249 -12.30 -0.16 2.10
N MET A 250 -11.36 0.77 2.09
CA MET A 250 -10.69 1.25 3.29
C MET A 250 -11.25 2.60 3.70
N PHE A 251 -11.48 2.75 5.00
CA PHE A 251 -11.99 3.98 5.60
C PHE A 251 -11.01 4.55 6.61
N HIS A 252 -10.88 5.87 6.63
CA HIS A 252 -10.24 6.63 7.69
C HIS A 252 -11.15 7.78 8.07
N MET A 253 -11.45 7.91 9.36
CA MET A 253 -12.28 9.01 9.88
C MET A 253 -11.50 9.81 10.92
N PHE A 254 -11.66 11.12 10.89
CA PHE A 254 -10.98 12.03 11.79
C PHE A 254 -11.96 13.07 12.34
N LEU A 255 -11.86 13.36 13.64
CA LEU A 255 -12.44 14.55 14.24
C LEU A 255 -11.30 15.57 14.48
N GLY A 256 -11.26 16.63 13.70
CA GLY A 256 -10.07 17.48 13.62
C GLY A 256 -8.84 16.65 13.22
N ASP A 257 -7.83 16.61 14.08
CA ASP A 257 -6.61 15.82 13.88
C ASP A 257 -6.65 14.43 14.53
N GLN A 258 -7.72 14.11 15.26
CA GLN A 258 -7.86 12.83 15.96
C GLN A 258 -8.43 11.76 15.04
N GLU A 259 -7.67 10.70 14.77
CA GLU A 259 -8.16 9.51 14.06
C GLU A 259 -9.07 8.67 14.97
N LEU A 260 -10.18 8.20 14.41
CA LEU A 260 -11.20 7.42 15.09
C LEU A 260 -11.00 5.93 14.89
N SER A 261 -11.28 5.13 15.93
CA SER A 261 -11.32 3.68 15.80
C SER A 261 -12.59 3.24 15.10
N LEU A 262 -12.44 2.52 13.97
CA LEU A 262 -13.53 2.17 13.06
C LEU A 262 -13.94 0.71 13.20
N PHE A 263 -15.23 0.47 13.04
CA PHE A 263 -15.80 -0.84 12.75
C PHE A 263 -16.38 -0.80 11.33
N VAL A 264 -15.70 -1.48 10.39
CA VAL A 264 -16.07 -1.50 8.97
C VAL A 264 -16.98 -2.70 8.69
N SER A 265 -18.03 -2.47 7.91
CA SER A 265 -18.96 -3.51 7.46
C SER A 265 -19.46 -3.20 6.05
N TRP A 266 -20.01 -4.21 5.37
CA TRP A 266 -20.53 -4.07 4.00
C TRP A 266 -21.72 -4.99 3.77
N LYS A 267 -22.57 -4.59 2.83
CA LYS A 267 -23.70 -5.40 2.34
C LYS A 267 -23.99 -5.04 0.88
N GLY A 268 -23.89 -6.06 0.00
CA GLY A 268 -24.00 -5.81 -1.45
C GLY A 268 -22.91 -4.83 -1.92
N ASP A 269 -23.34 -3.76 -2.54
CA ASP A 269 -22.48 -2.70 -3.10
C ASP A 269 -22.39 -1.45 -2.20
N THR A 270 -22.64 -1.62 -0.92
CA THR A 270 -22.51 -0.54 0.05
C THR A 270 -21.53 -0.97 1.15
N ALA A 271 -20.61 -0.09 1.49
CA ALA A 271 -19.69 -0.23 2.61
C ALA A 271 -19.89 0.93 3.59
N TRP A 272 -19.71 0.68 4.87
CA TRP A 272 -19.79 1.72 5.89
C TRP A 272 -18.82 1.46 7.04
N ALA A 273 -18.34 2.55 7.58
CA ALA A 273 -17.53 2.57 8.78
C ALA A 273 -18.31 3.24 9.90
N ASN A 274 -18.42 2.59 11.05
CA ASN A 274 -19.02 3.11 12.26
C ASN A 274 -17.93 3.42 13.29
N ALA A 275 -18.05 4.55 13.95
CA ALA A 275 -17.16 4.95 15.02
C ALA A 275 -17.94 5.56 16.19
N THR A 276 -17.28 5.64 17.31
CA THR A 276 -17.75 6.44 18.45
C THR A 276 -16.79 7.61 18.62
N VAL A 277 -17.33 8.82 18.51
CA VAL A 277 -16.58 10.04 18.72
C VAL A 277 -16.79 10.56 20.14
N ARG A 278 -15.73 11.12 20.73
CA ARG A 278 -15.79 11.82 22.01
C ARG A 278 -15.00 13.12 21.88
N ALA A 279 -15.71 14.21 21.65
CA ALA A 279 -15.08 15.52 21.55
C ALA A 279 -14.63 16.01 22.94
N MET A 280 -13.38 16.39 23.09
CA MET A 280 -12.81 16.88 24.35
C MET A 280 -12.75 18.38 24.43
N GLU A 281 -12.72 19.07 23.29
CA GLU A 281 -12.65 20.53 23.19
C GLU A 281 -13.96 21.08 22.62
N THR A 282 -14.37 22.26 23.12
CA THR A 282 -15.58 22.94 22.66
C THR A 282 -15.28 23.83 21.46
N GLY A 283 -16.27 24.04 20.62
CA GLY A 283 -16.19 24.91 19.43
C GLY A 283 -16.51 24.16 18.15
N ASP A 284 -16.20 24.79 17.04
CA ASP A 284 -16.41 24.23 15.73
C ASP A 284 -15.27 23.28 15.37
N GLN A 285 -15.62 22.05 15.06
CA GLN A 285 -14.69 21.00 14.63
C GLN A 285 -15.16 20.44 13.27
N GLU A 286 -14.29 19.72 12.59
CA GLU A 286 -14.59 19.08 11.32
C GLU A 286 -14.48 17.57 11.47
N LEU A 287 -15.56 16.86 11.17
CA LEU A 287 -15.53 15.42 11.00
C LEU A 287 -15.24 15.10 9.54
N SER A 288 -14.17 14.38 9.27
CA SER A 288 -13.80 13.99 7.91
C SER A 288 -13.76 12.49 7.74
N CYS A 289 -14.18 12.02 6.56
CA CYS A 289 -14.11 10.63 6.14
C CYS A 289 -13.33 10.54 4.83
N LEU A 290 -12.25 9.79 4.85
CA LEU A 290 -11.45 9.44 3.70
C LEU A 290 -11.73 7.98 3.35
N VAL A 291 -12.06 7.74 2.09
CA VAL A 291 -12.38 6.40 1.58
C VAL A 291 -11.49 6.09 0.39
N SER A 292 -10.89 4.91 0.37
CA SER A 292 -10.04 4.46 -0.73
C SER A 292 -10.39 3.06 -1.21
N LEU A 293 -10.27 2.84 -2.52
CA LEU A 293 -10.42 1.54 -3.19
C LEU A 293 -9.50 1.50 -4.41
N GLY A 294 -8.48 0.65 -4.36
CA GLY A 294 -7.48 0.58 -5.42
C GLY A 294 -6.83 1.94 -5.70
N PRO A 295 -6.93 2.47 -6.93
CA PRO A 295 -6.37 3.78 -7.28
C PRO A 295 -7.26 4.96 -6.91
N MET A 296 -8.50 4.71 -6.45
CA MET A 296 -9.47 5.74 -6.15
C MET A 296 -9.43 6.15 -4.68
N GLU A 297 -9.54 7.45 -4.45
CA GLU A 297 -9.61 8.04 -3.13
C GLU A 297 -10.56 9.23 -3.15
N GLN A 298 -11.44 9.30 -2.16
CA GLN A 298 -12.34 10.45 -1.96
C GLN A 298 -12.45 10.81 -0.50
N LYS A 299 -12.56 12.10 -0.23
CA LYS A 299 -12.71 12.66 1.11
C LYS A 299 -13.95 13.53 1.20
N THR A 300 -14.77 13.27 2.21
CA THR A 300 -15.92 14.10 2.59
C THR A 300 -15.68 14.71 3.96
N ARG A 301 -16.29 15.88 4.21
CA ARG A 301 -16.15 16.63 5.45
C ARG A 301 -17.50 17.16 5.89
N GLU A 302 -17.77 17.07 7.19
CA GLU A 302 -18.97 17.62 7.82
C GLU A 302 -18.59 18.48 9.03
N PRO A 303 -19.06 19.72 9.10
CA PRO A 303 -18.84 20.57 10.26
C PRO A 303 -19.70 20.08 11.44
N VAL A 304 -19.10 19.99 12.60
CA VAL A 304 -19.78 19.63 13.86
C VAL A 304 -19.51 20.67 14.92
N HIS A 305 -20.54 21.05 15.65
CA HIS A 305 -20.44 22.01 16.75
C HIS A 305 -20.36 21.27 18.07
N VAL A 306 -19.29 21.48 18.81
CA VAL A 306 -19.08 20.87 20.13
C VAL A 306 -19.49 21.83 21.22
N TYR A 307 -20.52 21.45 21.96
CA TYR A 307 -21.10 22.26 23.02
C TYR A 307 -20.78 21.70 24.41
N ASN A 308 -20.90 22.60 25.41
CA ASN A 308 -20.74 22.25 26.81
C ASN A 308 -21.92 22.82 27.62
N LYS A 309 -22.56 21.99 28.41
CA LYS A 309 -23.60 22.45 29.34
C LYS A 309 -23.03 23.47 30.33
N PRO A 310 -23.89 24.39 30.85
CA PRO A 310 -23.47 25.32 31.90
C PRO A 310 -22.91 24.60 33.11
N ARG A 311 -21.82 25.13 33.65
CA ARG A 311 -21.19 24.65 34.90
C ARG A 311 -20.86 25.85 35.77
N LEU A 312 -21.04 25.67 37.10
CA LEU A 312 -20.68 26.62 38.14
C LEU A 312 -19.64 25.95 39.06
N GLU A 313 -18.38 26.05 38.64
CA GLU A 313 -17.25 25.44 39.35
C GLU A 313 -16.89 26.23 40.61
N GLU A 314 -16.39 25.57 41.64
CA GLU A 314 -16.05 26.21 42.92
C GLU A 314 -14.91 27.24 42.76
N SER A 315 -14.03 27.07 41.80
CA SER A 315 -12.94 28.02 41.50
C SER A 315 -13.44 29.37 40.99
N ASP A 316 -14.50 29.34 40.17
CA ASP A 316 -15.00 30.54 39.46
C ASP A 316 -16.34 31.06 40.04
N CYS A 317 -17.01 30.22 40.81
CA CYS A 317 -18.27 30.51 41.48
C CYS A 317 -18.27 29.90 42.87
N PRO A 318 -17.50 30.45 43.81
CA PRO A 318 -17.38 29.86 45.16
C PRO A 318 -18.72 29.84 45.91
N GLY A 319 -19.08 28.68 46.50
CA GLY A 319 -20.32 28.52 47.27
C GLY A 319 -20.35 29.33 48.56
N ASN A 320 -19.19 29.76 49.05
CA ASN A 320 -19.09 30.60 50.28
C ASN A 320 -18.23 31.84 49.95
N GLN A 321 -18.75 33.01 50.20
CA GLN A 321 -18.05 34.28 49.99
C GLN A 321 -18.10 35.17 51.24
N THR A 322 -16.97 35.75 51.60
CA THR A 322 -16.89 36.69 52.72
C THR A 322 -16.67 38.10 52.19
N TRP A 323 -17.59 39.02 52.51
CA TRP A 323 -17.50 40.40 52.15
C TRP A 323 -17.08 41.25 53.35
N VAL A 324 -16.31 42.31 53.13
CA VAL A 324 -15.89 43.23 54.17
C VAL A 324 -16.85 44.40 54.22
N LYS A 325 -17.48 44.64 55.39
CA LYS A 325 -18.42 45.74 55.56
C LYS A 325 -17.79 47.07 55.20
N GLY A 326 -18.50 47.87 54.38
CA GLY A 326 -18.07 49.21 53.98
C GLY A 326 -17.20 49.27 52.74
N THR A 327 -16.70 48.13 52.23
CA THR A 327 -15.96 48.04 50.97
C THR A 327 -16.89 47.72 49.79
N GLU A 328 -16.47 48.07 48.57
CA GLU A 328 -17.18 47.68 47.36
C GLU A 328 -16.90 46.21 47.05
N GLN A 329 -17.95 45.43 46.84
CA GLN A 329 -17.91 44.01 46.62
C GLN A 329 -18.76 43.63 45.42
N LEU A 330 -18.35 42.59 44.73
CA LEU A 330 -19.07 41.88 43.67
C LEU A 330 -19.35 40.47 44.08
N LEU A 331 -20.49 39.92 43.65
CA LEU A 331 -20.72 38.48 43.79
C LEU A 331 -19.84 37.73 42.75
N ALA A 332 -18.84 37.03 43.24
CA ALA A 332 -17.94 36.29 42.38
C ALA A 332 -18.63 35.01 41.87
N CYS A 333 -19.10 35.03 40.65
CA CYS A 333 -19.63 33.84 39.97
C CYS A 333 -19.54 34.03 38.47
N VAL A 334 -18.69 33.23 37.85
CA VAL A 334 -18.50 33.21 36.38
C VAL A 334 -18.90 31.85 35.87
N PRO A 335 -19.96 31.74 35.07
CA PRO A 335 -20.38 30.46 34.51
C PRO A 335 -19.45 30.05 33.36
N LYS A 336 -19.15 28.72 33.28
CA LYS A 336 -18.47 28.12 32.13
C LYS A 336 -19.46 27.32 31.28
N GLY A 337 -19.31 27.35 30.00
CA GLY A 337 -20.11 26.62 29.02
C GLY A 337 -19.94 27.15 27.62
N ASN A 338 -20.35 26.37 26.63
CA ASN A 338 -20.38 26.79 25.24
C ASN A 338 -21.70 26.33 24.59
N PRO A 339 -22.55 27.20 24.03
CA PRO A 339 -22.40 28.67 24.01
C PRO A 339 -22.30 29.28 25.41
N THR A 340 -21.68 30.48 25.51
CA THR A 340 -21.50 31.20 26.77
C THR A 340 -22.82 31.30 27.55
N PRO A 341 -22.91 30.73 28.78
CA PRO A 341 -24.15 30.75 29.52
C PRO A 341 -24.51 32.18 29.98
N THR A 342 -25.80 32.45 30.01
CA THR A 342 -26.36 33.61 30.73
C THR A 342 -26.45 33.27 32.19
N LEU A 343 -25.97 34.17 33.09
CA LEU A 343 -26.07 34.02 34.53
C LEU A 343 -27.14 34.97 35.09
N VAL A 344 -28.04 34.43 35.88
CA VAL A 344 -29.05 35.22 36.63
C VAL A 344 -28.95 34.80 38.10
N CYS A 345 -28.68 35.77 38.94
CA CYS A 345 -28.68 35.54 40.40
C CYS A 345 -29.90 36.17 41.06
N THR A 346 -30.48 35.53 42.03
CA THR A 346 -31.58 36.04 42.84
C THR A 346 -31.19 36.08 44.34
N TRP A 347 -31.67 37.07 45.05
CA TRP A 347 -31.53 37.20 46.47
C TRP A 347 -32.89 37.51 47.09
N ASN A 348 -33.33 36.71 48.04
CA ASN A 348 -34.67 36.75 48.60
C ASN A 348 -35.81 36.80 47.56
N GLY A 349 -35.65 36.05 46.44
CA GLY A 349 -36.62 35.98 45.35
C GLY A 349 -36.60 37.16 44.38
N VAL A 350 -35.71 38.15 44.55
CA VAL A 350 -35.55 39.29 43.66
C VAL A 350 -34.26 39.16 42.86
N ILE A 351 -34.27 39.52 41.57
CA ILE A 351 -33.09 39.51 40.71
C ILE A 351 -32.03 40.42 41.31
N PHE A 352 -30.87 39.86 41.55
CA PHE A 352 -29.69 40.57 42.04
C PHE A 352 -28.72 40.84 40.88
N ASN A 353 -28.44 42.13 40.63
CA ASN A 353 -27.43 42.48 39.67
C ASN A 353 -26.03 42.28 40.26
N PHE A 354 -25.39 41.19 39.87
CA PHE A 354 -24.09 40.79 40.37
C PHE A 354 -22.90 41.48 39.64
N GLU A 355 -23.13 42.11 38.49
CA GLU A 355 -22.10 42.82 37.69
C GLU A 355 -21.77 44.21 38.26
N VAL A 356 -22.61 44.75 39.11
CA VAL A 356 -22.43 46.10 39.67
C VAL A 356 -21.83 46.00 41.05
N PRO A 357 -20.64 46.62 41.29
CA PRO A 357 -20.05 46.70 42.61
C PRO A 357 -21.00 47.39 43.60
N ARG A 358 -21.13 46.82 44.78
CA ARG A 358 -22.00 47.37 45.85
C ARG A 358 -21.25 47.50 47.15
N LYS A 359 -21.50 48.62 47.89
CA LYS A 359 -20.94 48.79 49.19
C LYS A 359 -21.56 47.78 50.17
N ALA A 360 -20.74 46.87 50.67
CA ALA A 360 -21.20 45.77 51.51
C ALA A 360 -21.79 46.32 52.85
N THR A 361 -23.02 45.92 53.13
CA THR A 361 -23.72 46.17 54.41
C THR A 361 -24.17 44.86 55.01
N GLN A 362 -24.43 44.82 56.32
CA GLN A 362 -24.87 43.62 57.05
C GLN A 362 -26.09 42.96 56.41
N ASN A 363 -26.97 43.80 55.80
CA ASN A 363 -28.18 43.30 55.12
C ASN A 363 -27.89 42.45 53.87
N HIS A 364 -26.68 42.50 53.29
CA HIS A 364 -26.29 41.66 52.16
C HIS A 364 -25.87 40.24 52.59
N THR A 365 -25.84 39.95 53.89
CA THR A 365 -25.62 38.58 54.37
C THR A 365 -26.83 37.72 54.02
N GLY A 366 -26.60 36.57 53.40
CA GLY A 366 -27.67 35.65 53.03
C GLY A 366 -27.25 34.71 51.88
N THR A 367 -28.22 33.94 51.40
CA THR A 367 -28.01 33.02 50.28
C THR A 367 -28.48 33.64 48.97
N TYR A 368 -27.60 33.64 47.97
CA TYR A 368 -27.86 34.03 46.61
C TYR A 368 -27.98 32.78 45.75
N CYS A 369 -29.11 32.63 45.03
CA CYS A 369 -29.30 31.52 44.11
C CYS A 369 -28.94 32.03 42.68
N CYS A 370 -27.83 31.48 42.14
CA CYS A 370 -27.35 31.80 40.80
C CYS A 370 -27.65 30.69 39.86
N THR A 371 -28.33 30.98 38.74
CA THR A 371 -28.66 30.02 37.68
C THR A 371 -27.95 30.44 36.39
N ALA A 372 -27.10 29.56 35.90
CA ALA A 372 -26.46 29.67 34.61
C ALA A 372 -27.24 28.85 33.57
N SER A 373 -27.55 29.44 32.39
CA SER A 373 -28.31 28.74 31.36
C SER A 373 -27.74 29.02 29.96
N ASN A 374 -27.76 28.03 29.11
CA ASN A 374 -27.54 28.12 27.67
C ASN A 374 -28.53 27.19 26.94
N GLN A 375 -28.35 26.99 25.62
CA GLN A 375 -29.26 26.20 24.80
C GLN A 375 -29.31 24.70 25.22
N LEU A 376 -28.31 24.19 25.92
CA LEU A 376 -28.21 22.78 26.34
C LEU A 376 -28.79 22.52 27.74
N GLY A 377 -29.15 23.55 28.45
CA GLY A 377 -29.74 23.39 29.79
C GLY A 377 -29.37 24.49 30.75
N SER A 378 -29.68 24.25 32.03
CA SER A 378 -29.38 25.18 33.10
C SER A 378 -28.85 24.45 34.35
N VAL A 379 -28.04 25.15 35.13
CA VAL A 379 -27.53 24.71 36.39
C VAL A 379 -27.66 25.83 37.39
N SER A 380 -28.10 25.51 38.64
CA SER A 380 -28.23 26.47 39.73
C SER A 380 -27.28 26.13 40.88
N LYS A 381 -26.78 27.17 41.53
CA LYS A 381 -25.90 27.05 42.69
C LYS A 381 -26.25 28.11 43.70
N ASP A 382 -26.34 27.70 44.97
CA ASP A 382 -26.53 28.59 46.12
C ASP A 382 -25.20 29.11 46.63
N ILE A 383 -25.07 30.41 46.76
CA ILE A 383 -23.87 31.11 47.22
C ILE A 383 -24.17 31.77 48.54
N ALA A 384 -23.53 31.33 49.60
CA ALA A 384 -23.66 31.97 50.93
C ALA A 384 -22.69 33.13 51.05
N VAL A 385 -23.22 34.34 51.20
CA VAL A 385 -22.45 35.56 51.44
C VAL A 385 -22.54 35.93 52.90
N ILE A 386 -21.39 36.08 53.55
CA ILE A 386 -21.26 36.53 54.95
C ILE A 386 -20.53 37.86 54.97
N VAL A 387 -21.20 38.91 55.48
CA VAL A 387 -20.57 40.22 55.65
C VAL A 387 -19.95 40.32 57.03
N ARG A 388 -18.63 40.47 57.08
CA ARG A 388 -17.87 40.66 58.31
C ARG A 388 -17.48 42.13 58.48
N GLY A 389 -17.56 42.68 59.71
CA GLY A 389 -16.92 43.94 60.01
C GLY A 389 -15.41 43.81 59.86
N LEU A 390 -14.73 44.91 59.58
CA LEU A 390 -13.33 45.00 59.88
C LEU A 390 -13.23 44.77 61.39
N ASP A 391 -13.00 43.57 61.84
CA ASP A 391 -12.59 43.38 63.20
C ASP A 391 -11.30 44.18 63.34
N GLU A 392 -11.34 45.17 64.24
CA GLU A 392 -10.14 45.72 64.81
C GLU A 392 -9.46 44.59 65.56
N GLY A 393 -8.98 43.64 64.85
CA GLY A 393 -8.52 42.36 65.35
C GLY A 393 -7.03 42.38 65.67
N ILE A 394 -6.71 43.24 66.60
CA ILE A 394 -5.75 42.85 67.62
C ILE A 394 -6.52 42.87 68.91
N SER A 395 -7.02 41.73 69.29
CA SER A 395 -7.66 41.55 70.54
C SER A 395 -6.80 42.23 71.61
N SER A 396 -7.40 43.18 72.29
CA SER A 396 -6.82 43.87 73.48
C SER A 396 -6.09 42.89 74.38
N THR A 397 -6.52 41.65 74.39
CA THR A 397 -5.89 40.51 75.13
C THR A 397 -4.47 40.16 74.60
N ILE A 398 -4.23 40.23 73.31
CA ILE A 398 -2.87 39.97 72.75
C ILE A 398 -1.92 41.12 73.13
N PHE A 399 -2.41 42.38 73.07
CA PHE A 399 -1.61 43.50 73.54
C PHE A 399 -1.31 43.42 75.04
N VAL A 400 -2.26 43.03 75.83
CA VAL A 400 -2.06 42.79 77.29
C VAL A 400 -1.09 41.63 77.54
N ILE A 401 -1.20 40.56 76.80
CA ILE A 401 -0.27 39.41 76.92
C ILE A 401 1.16 39.83 76.51
N ILE A 402 1.33 40.62 75.45
CA ILE A 402 2.65 41.09 75.03
C ILE A 402 3.24 42.03 76.08
N ILE A 403 2.45 42.96 76.65
CA ILE A 403 2.90 43.87 77.74
C ILE A 403 3.28 43.11 78.94
N VAL A 404 2.49 42.12 79.37
CA VAL A 404 2.77 41.27 80.55
C VAL A 404 4.03 40.45 80.29
N ALA A 405 4.18 39.86 79.10
CA ALA A 405 5.37 39.08 78.76
C ALA A 405 6.64 39.93 78.71
N LEU A 406 6.56 41.17 78.23
CA LEU A 406 7.65 42.14 78.26
C LEU A 406 7.96 42.57 79.69
N GLY A 407 6.95 42.82 80.47
CA GLY A 407 7.12 43.15 81.93
C GLY A 407 7.79 42.03 82.75
N VAL A 408 7.35 40.79 82.57
CA VAL A 408 7.95 39.60 83.18
C VAL A 408 9.39 39.41 82.64
N GLY A 409 9.66 39.64 81.36
CA GLY A 409 10.98 39.58 80.80
C GLY A 409 11.95 40.60 81.38
N VAL A 410 11.51 41.82 81.64
CA VAL A 410 12.32 42.89 82.25
C VAL A 410 12.61 42.51 83.74
N ILE A 411 11.60 42.01 84.45
CA ILE A 411 11.76 41.56 85.84
C ILE A 411 12.74 40.37 85.97
N THR A 412 12.64 39.41 85.04
CA THR A 412 13.58 38.26 85.02
C THR A 412 14.99 38.65 84.67
N ILE A 413 15.17 39.59 83.76
CA ILE A 413 16.49 40.15 83.45
C ILE A 413 17.07 40.94 84.64
N ALA A 414 16.27 41.74 85.34
CA ALA A 414 16.65 42.47 86.53
C ALA A 414 17.05 41.54 87.67
N LEU A 415 16.30 40.47 87.86
CA LEU A 415 16.63 39.44 88.85
C LEU A 415 17.91 38.64 88.41
N TYR A 416 18.11 38.37 87.16
CA TYR A 416 19.30 37.69 86.64
C TYR A 416 20.54 38.54 86.76
N LEU A 417 20.46 39.84 86.54
CA LEU A 417 21.58 40.78 86.77
C LEU A 417 21.96 40.95 88.23
N ASN A 418 21.05 40.81 89.16
CA ASN A 418 21.33 40.90 90.58
C ASN A 418 21.78 39.59 91.28
N TYR A 419 21.69 38.45 90.54
CA TYR A 419 22.05 37.13 91.09
C TYR A 419 23.20 36.52 90.29
N ARG A 420 24.36 37.24 90.07
CA ARG A 420 25.56 36.59 89.61
C ARG A 420 26.44 36.17 90.81
N PRO A 421 26.80 34.92 90.90
CA PRO A 421 28.20 34.61 91.13
C PRO A 421 28.82 33.83 90.00
N CYS A 422 30.00 34.30 89.67
CA CYS A 422 30.99 33.72 88.82
C CYS A 422 31.21 32.22 89.07
N LYS A 423 31.24 31.43 87.98
CA LYS A 423 32.32 30.45 87.74
C LYS A 423 32.26 29.89 86.37
N ILE A 424 33.45 30.03 85.77
CA ILE A 424 33.92 29.44 84.60
C ILE A 424 34.03 27.93 84.76
N GLU A 425 33.55 27.13 83.73
CA GLU A 425 34.29 25.94 83.34
C GLU A 425 33.88 25.47 81.94
N ARG A 426 34.88 25.20 81.11
CA ARG A 426 34.82 24.61 79.80
C ARG A 426 34.40 23.15 79.88
N GLN A 427 33.56 22.68 78.96
CA GLN A 427 33.87 21.41 78.26
C GLN A 427 33.01 21.23 77.01
N LYS A 428 33.69 21.14 75.89
CA LYS A 428 33.68 20.22 74.72
C LYS A 428 32.35 19.62 74.31
N LEU A 429 32.09 19.86 72.99
CA LEU A 429 31.19 19.12 72.11
C LEU A 429 31.32 17.59 72.24
N PRO A 430 30.26 16.88 71.80
CA PRO A 430 30.52 16.05 70.64
C PRO A 430 29.48 16.20 69.49
N TYR A 431 30.01 16.40 68.37
CA TYR A 431 29.59 16.15 67.05
C TYR A 431 29.16 14.66 66.86
N ARG A 432 27.84 14.37 66.68
CA ARG A 432 27.37 13.11 66.11
C ARG A 432 25.84 12.98 66.10
N GLN A 433 25.18 13.71 65.16
CA GLN A 433 23.76 13.39 64.88
C GLN A 433 23.27 13.94 63.52
N LYS A 434 24.14 14.06 62.56
CA LYS A 434 23.76 14.53 61.21
C LYS A 434 23.93 13.52 60.08
N GLU A 435 24.34 12.29 60.38
CA GLU A 435 24.53 11.26 59.33
C GLU A 435 23.43 10.20 59.28
N LYS A 436 22.52 10.12 60.23
CA LYS A 436 21.44 9.08 60.18
C LYS A 436 20.20 9.47 59.37
N ASN A 437 19.99 10.76 59.09
CA ASN A 437 18.81 11.18 58.27
C ASN A 437 19.03 11.19 56.74
N LYS A 438 20.26 10.94 56.29
CA LYS A 438 20.55 10.88 54.85
C LYS A 438 20.50 9.46 54.25
N GLU A 439 20.61 8.44 55.08
CA GLU A 439 20.51 7.03 54.64
C GLU A 439 19.05 6.52 54.56
N GLU A 440 18.12 7.07 55.38
CA GLU A 440 16.71 6.70 55.27
C GLU A 440 15.99 7.31 54.08
N GLU A 441 16.37 8.52 53.60
CA GLU A 441 15.78 9.14 52.42
C GLU A 441 16.25 8.48 51.11
N SER A 442 17.46 7.87 51.11
CA SER A 442 17.98 7.17 49.95
C SER A 442 17.39 5.76 49.77
N GLN A 443 17.00 5.10 50.83
CA GLN A 443 16.37 3.77 50.79
C GLN A 443 14.88 3.84 50.40
N PHE A 444 14.19 4.94 50.65
CA PHE A 444 12.78 5.12 50.25
C PHE A 444 12.66 5.46 48.74
N ALA A 445 13.65 6.10 48.15
CA ALA A 445 13.68 6.43 46.71
C ALA A 445 13.99 5.21 45.84
N VAL A 446 14.76 4.24 46.33
CA VAL A 446 15.10 3.01 45.62
C VAL A 446 13.94 2.00 45.60
N GLN A 447 13.13 1.95 46.68
CA GLN A 447 11.97 1.06 46.75
C GLN A 447 10.76 1.53 45.95
N GLN A 448 10.66 2.80 45.57
CA GLN A 448 9.62 3.29 44.65
C GLN A 448 9.98 3.09 43.16
N ALA A 449 11.24 2.96 42.81
CA ALA A 449 11.67 2.70 41.43
C ALA A 449 11.51 1.23 41.00
N GLU A 450 11.53 0.29 41.95
CA GLU A 450 11.33 -1.14 41.64
C GLU A 450 9.85 -1.58 41.51
N LYS A 451 8.91 -0.76 41.91
CA LYS A 451 7.46 -1.07 41.79
C LYS A 451 6.81 -0.62 40.50
N CYS A 452 7.53 0.13 39.62
CA CYS A 452 7.01 0.58 38.32
C CYS A 452 7.39 -0.30 37.13
N ASN A 453 8.14 -1.38 37.32
CA ASN A 453 8.62 -2.22 36.22
C ASN A 453 8.02 -3.63 36.13
N ALA A 454 6.88 -3.87 36.76
CA ALA A 454 6.23 -5.20 36.76
C ALA A 454 4.74 -5.14 36.41
N HIS A 455 4.40 -4.38 35.35
CA HIS A 455 3.13 -4.58 34.60
C HIS A 455 3.25 -3.93 33.24
N ASN A 456 3.84 -4.65 32.32
CA ASN A 456 3.50 -4.64 30.89
C ASN A 456 4.23 -5.82 30.22
N CYS A 457 3.50 -6.87 30.09
CA CYS A 457 3.57 -7.81 28.96
C CYS A 457 2.16 -7.98 28.45
#